data_b16aed6c3e6a4edf9aa09246e60075b3
#
_entry.id   b16aed6c3e6a4edf9aa09246e60075b3
#
_cell.length_a   1.000
_cell.length_b   1.000
_cell.length_c   1.000
_cell.angle_alpha   90.00
_cell.angle_beta   90.00
_cell.angle_gamma   90.00
#
_symmetry.space_group_name_H-M   'P 1'
#
loop_
_entity.id
_entity.type
_entity.pdbx_description
1 polymer ?
#
loop_
_entity_poly.entity_id
_entity_poly.type
_entity_poly.pdbx_seq_one_letter_code
_entity_poly.pdbx_strand_id
1 'polypeptide(L)'
;MSTSSVSTPSVEPWLRGTHTDVPAAGRAVLHALELAWEDIAKWTGGLTDIEVHAQPLGLPSIAVHLRHIARSVDRILTYAEGHQLTPEQLAALKAEQTGAETLAELLAEVERSFASAAVRIRSLAGRDLDVFRGVGRKQLPTSAGGALVHVADHTQRHAGQVVTTSKVLTALRG
;
A
#
# COMPACT_ATOMS: atom_id res chain seq x y z
N MET A 1 11.22 30.83 15.09
CA MET A 1 10.80 29.42 15.10
C MET A 1 11.07 28.87 13.70
N SER A 2 12.17 28.12 13.55
CA SER A 2 12.56 27.57 12.25
C SER A 2 11.65 26.36 11.92
N THR A 3 10.84 26.50 10.88
CA THR A 3 10.14 25.37 10.26
C THR A 3 11.19 24.55 9.51
N SER A 4 11.56 23.40 10.06
CA SER A 4 12.33 22.40 9.32
C SER A 4 11.50 21.92 8.16
N SER A 5 11.78 22.42 6.95
CA SER A 5 11.28 21.83 5.72
C SER A 5 11.91 20.44 5.59
N VAL A 6 11.11 19.41 5.76
CA VAL A 6 11.50 18.05 5.37
C VAL A 6 11.66 18.08 3.84
N SER A 7 12.91 18.17 3.39
CA SER A 7 13.22 18.09 1.96
C SER A 7 12.85 16.68 1.50
N THR A 8 11.86 16.56 0.61
CA THR A 8 11.56 15.32 -0.09
C THR A 8 12.84 14.82 -0.75
N PRO A 9 13.22 13.55 -0.60
CA PRO A 9 14.40 13.02 -1.27
C PRO A 9 14.29 13.30 -2.78
N SER A 10 15.34 13.86 -3.37
CA SER A 10 15.36 14.22 -4.79
C SER A 10 15.42 13.01 -5.74
N VAL A 11 15.56 11.80 -5.20
CA VAL A 11 15.79 10.55 -5.92
C VAL A 11 14.78 9.50 -5.45
N GLU A 12 14.12 8.83 -6.39
CA GLU A 12 13.18 7.76 -6.09
C GLU A 12 13.85 6.58 -5.36
N PRO A 13 13.10 5.82 -4.52
CA PRO A 13 13.66 4.76 -3.67
C PRO A 13 14.54 3.76 -4.42
N TRP A 14 14.15 3.33 -5.61
CA TRP A 14 14.88 2.32 -6.38
C TRP A 14 16.27 2.77 -6.87
N LEU A 15 16.55 4.08 -6.84
CA LEU A 15 17.85 4.67 -7.20
C LEU A 15 18.73 4.98 -5.98
N ARG A 16 18.24 4.76 -4.74
CA ARG A 16 18.97 5.12 -3.51
C ARG A 16 20.02 4.10 -3.08
N GLY A 17 20.10 2.94 -3.74
CA GLY A 17 21.03 1.88 -3.36
C GLY A 17 20.73 1.20 -2.01
N THR A 18 19.47 1.24 -1.56
CA THR A 18 19.00 0.61 -0.33
C THR A 18 18.60 -0.86 -0.56
N HIS A 19 18.38 -1.63 0.53
CA HIS A 19 17.94 -3.03 0.51
C HIS A 19 18.84 -3.96 -0.32
N THR A 20 20.14 -3.68 -0.38
CA THR A 20 21.12 -4.47 -1.16
C THR A 20 21.29 -5.90 -0.64
N ASP A 21 20.86 -6.15 0.59
CA ASP A 21 20.81 -7.45 1.26
C ASP A 21 19.62 -8.32 0.78
N VAL A 22 18.69 -7.76 0.01
CA VAL A 22 17.48 -8.44 -0.46
C VAL A 22 17.61 -8.79 -1.94
N PRO A 23 17.26 -10.01 -2.39
CA PRO A 23 17.21 -10.38 -3.81
C PRO A 23 16.38 -9.40 -4.64
N ALA A 24 16.74 -9.24 -5.92
CA ALA A 24 16.26 -8.16 -6.79
C ALA A 24 14.72 -7.99 -6.82
N ALA A 25 13.97 -9.09 -6.91
CA ALA A 25 12.51 -9.03 -6.93
C ALA A 25 11.93 -8.45 -5.63
N GLY A 26 12.36 -8.95 -4.47
CA GLY A 26 11.92 -8.44 -3.17
C GLY A 26 12.36 -6.99 -2.94
N ARG A 27 13.58 -6.64 -3.35
CA ARG A 27 14.09 -5.27 -3.28
C ARG A 27 13.23 -4.30 -4.10
N ALA A 28 12.84 -4.67 -5.32
CA ALA A 28 11.96 -3.86 -6.15
C ALA A 28 10.59 -3.62 -5.49
N VAL A 29 10.02 -4.65 -4.84
CA VAL A 29 8.76 -4.52 -4.11
C VAL A 29 8.91 -3.60 -2.90
N LEU A 30 10.00 -3.70 -2.13
CA LEU A 30 10.27 -2.80 -1.01
C LEU A 30 10.36 -1.34 -1.47
N HIS A 31 11.10 -1.06 -2.54
CA HIS A 31 11.19 0.29 -3.11
C HIS A 31 9.82 0.81 -3.60
N ALA A 32 8.97 -0.07 -4.14
CA ALA A 32 7.62 0.33 -4.53
C ALA A 32 6.76 0.72 -3.33
N LEU A 33 6.85 -0.01 -2.21
CA LEU A 33 6.14 0.36 -0.97
C LEU A 33 6.65 1.67 -0.39
N GLU A 34 7.97 1.91 -0.41
CA GLU A 34 8.57 3.18 0.02
C GLU A 34 8.07 4.37 -0.82
N LEU A 35 8.06 4.23 -2.15
CA LEU A 35 7.54 5.26 -3.05
C LEU A 35 6.06 5.54 -2.80
N ALA A 36 5.26 4.48 -2.64
CA ALA A 36 3.84 4.62 -2.32
C ALA A 36 3.63 5.38 -1.00
N TRP A 37 4.43 5.07 0.03
CA TRP A 37 4.37 5.78 1.31
C TRP A 37 4.72 7.25 1.18
N GLU A 38 5.80 7.58 0.47
CA GLU A 38 6.24 8.96 0.24
C GLU A 38 5.16 9.77 -0.50
N ASP A 39 4.54 9.19 -1.52
CA ASP A 39 3.44 9.82 -2.25
C ASP A 39 2.20 10.01 -1.37
N ILE A 40 1.79 8.97 -0.65
CA ILE A 40 0.65 9.04 0.28
C ILE A 40 0.88 10.14 1.32
N ALA A 41 2.01 10.11 2.03
CA ALA A 41 2.32 11.08 3.07
C ALA A 41 2.38 12.52 2.54
N LYS A 42 2.98 12.72 1.36
CA LYS A 42 3.08 14.02 0.70
C LYS A 42 1.70 14.57 0.32
N TRP A 43 0.88 13.77 -0.34
CA TRP A 43 -0.35 14.26 -0.95
C TRP A 43 -1.55 14.25 -0.01
N THR A 44 -1.49 13.54 1.13
CA THR A 44 -2.50 13.63 2.18
C THR A 44 -2.16 14.68 3.24
N GLY A 45 -0.92 15.15 3.28
CA GLY A 45 -0.49 16.20 4.21
C GLY A 45 -1.27 17.49 3.99
N GLY A 46 -2.07 17.89 4.97
CA GLY A 46 -2.91 19.09 4.90
C GLY A 46 -4.37 18.83 4.46
N LEU A 47 -4.77 17.57 4.30
CA LEU A 47 -6.19 17.21 4.20
C LEU A 47 -6.80 17.08 5.60
N THR A 48 -8.07 17.45 5.71
CA THR A 48 -8.89 17.25 6.91
C THR A 48 -9.51 15.85 6.92
N ASP A 49 -9.95 15.37 8.08
CA ASP A 49 -10.67 14.10 8.20
C ASP A 49 -11.95 14.07 7.35
N ILE A 50 -12.63 15.21 7.19
CA ILE A 50 -13.82 15.32 6.32
C ILE A 50 -13.43 15.09 4.86
N GLU A 51 -12.35 15.72 4.40
CA GLU A 51 -11.90 15.61 3.01
C GLU A 51 -11.40 14.21 2.66
N VAL A 52 -10.76 13.52 3.60
CA VAL A 52 -10.29 12.16 3.39
C VAL A 52 -11.44 11.18 3.09
N HIS A 53 -12.63 11.44 3.63
CA HIS A 53 -13.85 10.66 3.36
C HIS A 53 -14.69 11.19 2.20
N ALA A 54 -14.38 12.37 1.66
CA ALA A 54 -15.11 12.94 0.54
C ALA A 54 -14.92 12.14 -0.77
N GLN A 55 -15.94 12.16 -1.61
CA GLN A 55 -15.97 11.53 -2.93
C GLN A 55 -16.09 12.61 -4.03
N PRO A 56 -15.01 13.37 -4.30
CA PRO A 56 -15.07 14.47 -5.25
C PRO A 56 -15.36 13.94 -6.66
N LEU A 57 -16.34 14.55 -7.33
CA LEU A 57 -16.73 14.19 -8.70
C LEU A 57 -17.03 12.68 -8.91
N GLY A 58 -17.45 11.98 -7.85
CA GLY A 58 -17.74 10.55 -7.89
C GLY A 58 -16.51 9.64 -7.79
N LEU A 59 -15.32 10.18 -7.57
CA LEU A 59 -14.12 9.38 -7.30
C LEU A 59 -14.24 8.69 -5.93
N PRO A 60 -13.70 7.48 -5.77
CA PRO A 60 -13.61 6.85 -4.45
C PRO A 60 -12.82 7.73 -3.48
N SER A 61 -13.20 7.70 -2.20
CA SER A 61 -12.53 8.49 -1.17
C SER A 61 -11.10 8.02 -0.90
N ILE A 62 -10.26 8.92 -0.42
CA ILE A 62 -8.89 8.60 0.01
C ILE A 62 -8.92 7.55 1.12
N ALA A 63 -9.85 7.66 2.07
CA ALA A 63 -10.00 6.72 3.16
C ALA A 63 -10.22 5.26 2.66
N VAL A 64 -11.03 5.07 1.64
CA VAL A 64 -11.23 3.75 1.01
C VAL A 64 -9.93 3.23 0.41
N HIS A 65 -9.17 4.08 -0.29
CA HIS A 65 -7.89 3.66 -0.86
C HIS A 65 -6.85 3.32 0.20
N LEU A 66 -6.73 4.09 1.27
CA LEU A 66 -5.77 3.84 2.35
C LEU A 66 -6.07 2.52 3.07
N ARG A 67 -7.34 2.28 3.42
CA ARG A 67 -7.76 0.98 3.99
C ARG A 67 -7.47 -0.18 3.05
N HIS A 68 -7.80 0.00 1.78
CA HIS A 68 -7.59 -1.03 0.76
C HIS A 68 -6.10 -1.34 0.58
N ILE A 69 -5.23 -0.34 0.50
CA ILE A 69 -3.78 -0.52 0.42
C ILE A 69 -3.29 -1.36 1.62
N ALA A 70 -3.56 -0.92 2.85
CA ALA A 70 -3.08 -1.58 4.05
C ALA A 70 -3.53 -3.05 4.10
N ARG A 71 -4.80 -3.31 3.84
CA ARG A 71 -5.41 -4.63 3.98
C ARG A 71 -5.15 -5.55 2.78
N SER A 72 -5.01 -5.01 1.57
CA SER A 72 -4.67 -5.81 0.38
C SER A 72 -3.23 -6.30 0.41
N VAL A 73 -2.28 -5.48 0.87
CA VAL A 73 -0.88 -5.89 1.04
C VAL A 73 -0.79 -7.12 1.95
N ASP A 74 -1.48 -7.10 3.09
CA ASP A 74 -1.52 -8.23 4.02
C ASP A 74 -2.12 -9.49 3.35
N ARG A 75 -3.25 -9.36 2.67
CA ARG A 75 -3.91 -10.49 1.98
C ARG A 75 -3.08 -11.08 0.86
N ILE A 76 -2.47 -10.23 0.02
CA ILE A 76 -1.66 -10.70 -1.12
C ILE A 76 -0.44 -11.45 -0.61
N LEU A 77 0.22 -10.94 0.43
CA LEU A 77 1.36 -11.63 1.06
C LEU A 77 0.95 -12.96 1.70
N THR A 78 -0.25 -13.06 2.28
CA THR A 78 -0.77 -14.33 2.82
C THR A 78 -0.86 -15.39 1.71
N TYR A 79 -1.32 -15.02 0.52
CA TYR A 79 -1.30 -15.92 -0.64
C TYR A 79 0.13 -16.22 -1.14
N ALA A 80 1.02 -15.22 -1.18
CA ALA A 80 2.41 -15.42 -1.56
C ALA A 80 3.13 -16.43 -0.66
N GLU A 81 2.78 -16.46 0.63
CA GLU A 81 3.28 -17.43 1.62
C GLU A 81 2.66 -18.82 1.48
N GLY A 82 1.61 -18.97 0.70
CA GLY A 82 0.92 -20.24 0.45
C GLY A 82 -0.24 -20.52 1.41
N HIS A 83 -0.73 -19.49 2.08
CA HIS A 83 -1.85 -19.58 3.01
C HIS A 83 -3.15 -19.07 2.41
N GLN A 84 -4.28 -19.49 2.95
CA GLN A 84 -5.59 -18.90 2.69
C GLN A 84 -5.86 -17.79 3.70
N LEU A 85 -6.79 -16.88 3.35
CA LEU A 85 -7.14 -15.76 4.22
C LEU A 85 -7.79 -16.24 5.52
N THR A 86 -7.44 -15.58 6.61
CA THR A 86 -8.06 -15.82 7.91
C THR A 86 -9.47 -15.21 7.97
N PRO A 87 -10.32 -15.62 8.94
CA PRO A 87 -11.61 -14.98 9.17
C PRO A 87 -11.50 -13.46 9.39
N GLU A 88 -10.45 -13.01 10.09
CA GLU A 88 -10.18 -11.60 10.38
C GLU A 88 -9.86 -10.82 9.10
N GLN A 89 -9.04 -11.38 8.22
CA GLN A 89 -8.73 -10.78 6.91
C GLN A 89 -9.97 -10.70 6.03
N LEU A 90 -10.85 -11.69 6.08
CA LEU A 90 -12.12 -11.68 5.35
C LEU A 90 -13.10 -10.66 5.92
N ALA A 91 -13.13 -10.47 7.24
CA ALA A 91 -13.93 -9.43 7.89
C ALA A 91 -13.41 -8.03 7.53
N ALA A 92 -12.09 -7.83 7.58
CA ALA A 92 -11.44 -6.58 7.20
C ALA A 92 -11.72 -6.21 5.72
N LEU A 93 -11.70 -7.20 4.80
CA LEU A 93 -12.05 -6.99 3.40
C LEU A 93 -13.48 -6.46 3.24
N LYS A 94 -14.45 -7.03 3.96
CA LYS A 94 -15.86 -6.57 3.91
C LYS A 94 -16.04 -5.15 4.45
N ALA A 95 -15.19 -4.74 5.40
CA ALA A 95 -15.26 -3.43 6.04
C ALA A 95 -14.45 -2.33 5.31
N GLU A 96 -13.81 -2.61 4.17
CA GLU A 96 -12.99 -1.62 3.47
C GLU A 96 -13.76 -0.40 2.97
N GLN A 97 -15.03 -0.58 2.62
CA GLN A 97 -15.87 0.50 2.08
C GLN A 97 -16.47 1.42 3.15
N THR A 98 -16.41 1.00 4.41
CA THR A 98 -17.04 1.70 5.53
C THR A 98 -16.03 1.97 6.61
N GLY A 99 -16.18 3.10 7.31
CA GLY A 99 -15.32 3.48 8.41
C GLY A 99 -15.34 5.00 8.60
N ALA A 100 -14.96 5.45 9.77
CA ALA A 100 -14.92 6.85 10.16
C ALA A 100 -13.57 7.21 10.80
N GLU A 101 -12.53 6.45 10.48
CA GLU A 101 -11.17 6.66 10.98
C GLU A 101 -10.66 8.03 10.56
N THR A 102 -9.92 8.69 11.43
CA THR A 102 -9.19 9.91 11.12
C THR A 102 -8.08 9.64 10.10
N LEU A 103 -7.61 10.68 9.42
CA LEU A 103 -6.45 10.56 8.52
C LEU A 103 -5.24 9.94 9.24
N ALA A 104 -5.00 10.36 10.49
CA ALA A 104 -3.87 9.85 11.28
C ALA A 104 -3.99 8.33 11.53
N GLU A 105 -5.19 7.84 11.85
CA GLU A 105 -5.43 6.41 12.05
C GLU A 105 -5.25 5.59 10.77
N LEU A 106 -5.74 6.11 9.63
CA LEU A 106 -5.58 5.48 8.32
C LEU A 106 -4.10 5.40 7.90
N LEU A 107 -3.34 6.48 8.08
CA LEU A 107 -1.91 6.50 7.79
C LEU A 107 -1.15 5.53 8.70
N ALA A 108 -1.49 5.48 9.99
CA ALA A 108 -0.90 4.53 10.92
C ALA A 108 -1.21 3.06 10.56
N GLU A 109 -2.40 2.77 9.99
CA GLU A 109 -2.73 1.43 9.49
C GLU A 109 -1.83 1.07 8.28
N VAL A 110 -1.65 1.98 7.33
CA VAL A 110 -0.76 1.79 6.17
C VAL A 110 0.68 1.57 6.63
N GLU A 111 1.20 2.40 7.51
CA GLU A 111 2.57 2.32 8.02
C GLU A 111 2.83 0.97 8.70
N ARG A 112 1.93 0.52 9.59
CA ARG A 112 2.04 -0.79 10.23
C ARG A 112 2.01 -1.93 9.22
N SER A 113 1.13 -1.83 8.22
CA SER A 113 1.03 -2.82 7.15
C SER A 113 2.32 -2.91 6.34
N PHE A 114 2.91 -1.77 5.96
CA PHE A 114 4.17 -1.73 5.20
C PHE A 114 5.35 -2.23 6.03
N ALA A 115 5.40 -1.91 7.32
CA ALA A 115 6.44 -2.44 8.23
C ALA A 115 6.36 -3.98 8.33
N SER A 116 5.15 -4.52 8.51
CA SER A 116 4.92 -5.97 8.49
C SER A 116 5.27 -6.59 7.13
N ALA A 117 4.85 -5.95 6.04
CA ALA A 117 5.15 -6.40 4.68
C ALA A 117 6.66 -6.47 4.42
N ALA A 118 7.42 -5.49 4.88
CA ALA A 118 8.87 -5.48 4.68
C ALA A 118 9.57 -6.72 5.28
N VAL A 119 9.11 -7.18 6.44
CA VAL A 119 9.62 -8.41 7.07
C VAL A 119 9.26 -9.65 6.24
N ARG A 120 7.99 -9.76 5.82
CA ARG A 120 7.47 -10.89 5.04
C ARG A 120 8.12 -10.96 3.65
N ILE A 121 8.28 -9.82 2.97
CA ILE A 121 8.94 -9.73 1.65
C ILE A 121 10.40 -10.20 1.75
N ARG A 122 11.15 -9.78 2.77
CA ARG A 122 12.52 -10.25 2.99
C ARG A 122 12.59 -11.76 3.18
N SER A 123 11.65 -12.33 3.92
CA SER A 123 11.56 -13.80 4.11
C SER A 123 11.21 -14.54 2.82
N LEU A 124 10.34 -13.97 1.97
CA LEU A 124 9.90 -14.59 0.72
C LEU A 124 10.94 -14.47 -0.40
N ALA A 125 11.62 -13.34 -0.50
CA ALA A 125 12.49 -13.00 -1.63
C ALA A 125 13.68 -13.97 -1.82
N GLY A 126 14.09 -14.67 -0.76
CA GLY A 126 15.14 -15.69 -0.80
C GLY A 126 14.66 -17.11 -1.12
N ARG A 127 13.36 -17.29 -1.36
CA ARG A 127 12.75 -18.60 -1.65
C ARG A 127 12.53 -18.80 -3.14
N ASP A 128 12.09 -20.00 -3.52
CA ASP A 128 11.63 -20.27 -4.88
C ASP A 128 10.35 -19.45 -5.16
N LEU A 129 10.47 -18.51 -6.08
CA LEU A 129 9.39 -17.60 -6.47
C LEU A 129 8.47 -18.16 -7.55
N ASP A 130 8.85 -19.26 -8.19
CA ASP A 130 8.04 -19.92 -9.23
C ASP A 130 7.03 -20.91 -8.65
N VAL A 131 7.14 -21.18 -7.34
CA VAL A 131 6.22 -22.10 -6.66
C VAL A 131 4.78 -21.65 -6.80
N PHE A 132 3.90 -22.59 -7.18
CA PHE A 132 2.47 -22.35 -7.36
C PHE A 132 1.80 -21.77 -6.10
N ARG A 133 0.88 -20.83 -6.32
CA ARG A 133 -0.03 -20.27 -5.31
C ARG A 133 -1.45 -20.22 -5.84
N GLY A 134 -2.40 -20.70 -5.02
CA GLY A 134 -3.83 -20.63 -5.32
C GLY A 134 -4.49 -19.47 -4.58
N VAL A 135 -5.10 -18.55 -5.31
CA VAL A 135 -5.76 -17.35 -4.77
C VAL A 135 -7.25 -17.57 -4.60
N GLY A 136 -7.74 -17.32 -3.39
CA GLY A 136 -9.15 -17.37 -3.04
C GLY A 136 -9.73 -18.79 -3.08
N ARG A 137 -11.06 -18.88 -2.87
CA ARG A 137 -11.75 -20.18 -2.83
C ARG A 137 -11.66 -20.99 -4.13
N LYS A 138 -11.52 -20.30 -5.26
CA LYS A 138 -11.39 -20.92 -6.58
C LYS A 138 -9.97 -21.36 -6.91
N GLN A 139 -9.02 -21.12 -6.01
CA GLN A 139 -7.61 -21.45 -6.21
C GLN A 139 -7.06 -20.92 -7.55
N LEU A 140 -7.39 -19.64 -7.87
CA LEU A 140 -6.95 -19.03 -9.11
C LEU A 140 -5.42 -19.05 -9.17
N PRO A 141 -4.83 -19.50 -10.30
CA PRO A 141 -3.41 -19.81 -10.36
C PRO A 141 -2.53 -18.56 -10.43
N THR A 142 -1.50 -18.54 -9.60
CA THR A 142 -0.37 -17.61 -9.68
C THR A 142 0.89 -18.31 -9.14
N SER A 143 2.00 -17.59 -9.05
CA SER A 143 3.19 -18.03 -8.33
C SER A 143 3.45 -17.13 -7.11
N ALA A 144 4.36 -17.55 -6.22
CA ALA A 144 4.81 -16.72 -5.11
C ALA A 144 5.38 -15.38 -5.61
N GLY A 145 6.17 -15.42 -6.70
CA GLY A 145 6.72 -14.24 -7.35
C GLY A 145 5.64 -13.36 -8.00
N GLY A 146 4.66 -13.98 -8.66
CA GLY A 146 3.52 -13.26 -9.23
C GLY A 146 2.72 -12.50 -8.17
N ALA A 147 2.44 -13.15 -7.03
CA ALA A 147 1.79 -12.49 -5.90
C ALA A 147 2.67 -11.38 -5.30
N LEU A 148 3.98 -11.62 -5.18
CA LEU A 148 4.92 -10.63 -4.67
C LEU A 148 4.99 -9.37 -5.54
N VAL A 149 5.09 -9.53 -6.87
CA VAL A 149 5.05 -8.40 -7.82
C VAL A 149 3.70 -7.68 -7.74
N HIS A 150 2.60 -8.44 -7.56
CA HIS A 150 1.27 -7.85 -7.43
C HIS A 150 1.11 -6.99 -6.16
N VAL A 151 1.86 -7.24 -5.09
CA VAL A 151 1.94 -6.31 -3.95
C VAL A 151 2.39 -4.92 -4.41
N ALA A 152 3.41 -4.85 -5.25
CA ALA A 152 3.95 -3.58 -5.74
C ALA A 152 2.99 -2.86 -6.70
N ASP A 153 2.54 -3.55 -7.77
CA ASP A 153 1.72 -2.92 -8.81
C ASP A 153 0.35 -2.48 -8.28
N HIS A 154 -0.25 -3.30 -7.41
CA HIS A 154 -1.53 -3.02 -6.78
C HIS A 154 -1.44 -1.82 -5.83
N THR A 155 -0.41 -1.79 -4.99
CA THR A 155 -0.17 -0.67 -4.08
C THR A 155 0.06 0.63 -4.85
N GLN A 156 0.90 0.61 -5.90
CA GLN A 156 1.19 1.79 -6.72
C GLN A 156 -0.06 2.30 -7.45
N ARG A 157 -0.92 1.41 -7.94
CA ARG A 157 -2.20 1.78 -8.56
C ARG A 157 -3.06 2.59 -7.59
N HIS A 158 -3.22 2.13 -6.36
CA HIS A 158 -4.06 2.80 -5.37
C HIS A 158 -3.39 4.05 -4.78
N ALA A 159 -2.07 4.08 -4.61
CA ALA A 159 -1.33 5.29 -4.26
C ALA A 159 -1.51 6.39 -5.32
N GLY A 160 -1.44 6.05 -6.60
CA GLY A 160 -1.75 6.98 -7.69
C GLY A 160 -3.18 7.54 -7.64
N GLN A 161 -4.15 6.72 -7.21
CA GLN A 161 -5.53 7.18 -6.99
C GLN A 161 -5.64 8.13 -5.79
N VAL A 162 -4.92 7.85 -4.68
CA VAL A 162 -4.81 8.79 -3.54
C VAL A 162 -4.27 10.14 -4.02
N VAL A 163 -3.18 10.15 -4.78
CA VAL A 163 -2.57 11.37 -5.34
C VAL A 163 -3.57 12.13 -6.21
N THR A 164 -4.26 11.44 -7.10
CA THR A 164 -5.24 12.05 -8.02
C THR A 164 -6.41 12.65 -7.25
N THR A 165 -7.01 11.89 -6.33
CA THR A 165 -8.15 12.37 -5.53
C THR A 165 -7.75 13.55 -4.65
N SER A 166 -6.53 13.54 -4.06
CA SER A 166 -6.00 14.66 -3.27
C SER A 166 -5.85 15.94 -4.09
N LYS A 167 -5.34 15.83 -5.32
CA LYS A 167 -5.22 16.98 -6.25
C LYS A 167 -6.58 17.56 -6.61
N VAL A 168 -7.57 16.70 -6.87
CA VAL A 168 -8.95 17.12 -7.16
C VAL A 168 -9.55 17.85 -5.97
N LEU A 169 -9.44 17.29 -4.75
CA LEU A 169 -9.91 17.94 -3.53
C LEU A 169 -9.26 19.29 -3.32
N THR A 170 -7.94 19.39 -3.49
CA THR A 170 -7.22 20.67 -3.35
C THR A 170 -7.67 21.71 -4.38
N ALA A 171 -7.89 21.30 -5.63
CA ALA A 171 -8.37 22.17 -6.68
C ALA A 171 -9.81 22.66 -6.45
N LEU A 172 -10.65 21.89 -5.77
CA LEU A 172 -12.03 22.25 -5.45
C LEU A 172 -12.16 23.17 -4.21
N ARG A 173 -11.08 23.39 -3.46
CA ARG A 173 -11.08 24.37 -2.34
C ARG A 173 -11.12 25.83 -2.80
N GLY A 174 -10.92 26.06 -4.09
CA GLY A 174 -11.00 27.38 -4.67
C GLY A 174 -9.92 28.05 -5.16
#